data_093ec6c090d6cab5a2dc1a1bcb39e604
#
_entry.id   093ec6c090d6cab5a2dc1a1bcb39e604
#
_cell.length_a   1.000
_cell.length_b   1.000
_cell.length_c   1.000
_cell.angle_alpha   90.00
_cell.angle_beta   90.00
_cell.angle_gamma   90.00
#
_symmetry.space_group_name_H-M   'P 1'
#
loop_
_entity.id
_entity.type
_entity.pdbx_description
1 polymer ?
#
loop_
_entity_poly.entity_id
_entity_poly.type
_entity_poly.pdbx_seq_one_letter_code
_entity_poly.pdbx_strand_id
1 'polypeptide(L)'
;MDADTHPQTIGVVRTRAGAFGYDVVVGDPAKDLKPDQVFGALLSYPGSSGQIRDHRETIKALHAADALVAMATDLLALALLTPPGELGADIALGSAQRFGVPMGYGGPHAAFFATREENRRTMPGRLIGVSVDAD
;
A
#
# COMPACT_ATOMS: atom_id res chain seq x y z
N MET A 1 0.60 8.22 7.63
CA MET A 1 1.55 7.19 7.15
C MET A 1 2.30 6.60 8.32
N ASP A 2 2.53 5.30 8.26
CA ASP A 2 3.40 4.60 9.20
C ASP A 2 4.85 5.13 9.11
N ALA A 3 5.42 5.49 10.25
CA ALA A 3 6.81 5.97 10.34
C ALA A 3 7.84 4.90 9.96
N ASP A 4 7.47 3.62 10.02
CA ASP A 4 8.30 2.49 9.59
C ASP A 4 8.19 2.19 8.08
N THR A 5 7.58 3.08 7.31
CA THR A 5 7.61 3.05 5.84
C THR A 5 8.98 3.50 5.32
N HIS A 6 9.42 2.95 4.19
CA HIS A 6 10.69 3.35 3.58
C HIS A 6 10.76 4.87 3.35
N PRO A 7 11.88 5.54 3.69
CA PRO A 7 12.01 7.00 3.55
C PRO A 7 11.71 7.51 2.15
N GLN A 8 12.10 6.75 1.11
CA GLN A 8 11.83 7.08 -0.29
C GLN A 8 10.31 7.10 -0.57
N THR A 9 9.57 6.13 -0.02
CA THR A 9 8.11 6.07 -0.16
C THR A 9 7.45 7.26 0.53
N ILE A 10 7.91 7.61 1.74
CA ILE A 10 7.44 8.80 2.45
C ILE A 10 7.69 10.06 1.63
N GLY A 11 8.88 10.21 1.04
CA GLY A 11 9.24 11.34 0.19
C GLY A 11 8.34 11.46 -1.03
N VAL A 12 8.11 10.36 -1.74
CA VAL A 12 7.23 10.32 -2.92
C VAL A 12 5.78 10.68 -2.55
N VAL A 13 5.26 10.10 -1.48
CA VAL A 13 3.87 10.37 -1.05
C VAL A 13 3.71 11.84 -0.67
N ARG A 14 4.66 12.44 0.08
CA ARG A 14 4.63 13.87 0.42
C ARG A 14 4.63 14.76 -0.83
N THR A 15 5.49 14.47 -1.79
CA THR A 15 5.54 15.22 -3.05
C THR A 15 4.22 15.15 -3.80
N ARG A 16 3.62 13.97 -3.89
CA ARG A 16 2.36 13.77 -4.58
C ARG A 16 1.19 14.40 -3.84
N ALA A 17 1.11 14.21 -2.54
CA ALA A 17 0.06 14.78 -1.69
C ALA A 17 0.04 16.31 -1.75
N GLY A 18 1.22 16.94 -1.72
CA GLY A 18 1.34 18.39 -1.82
C GLY A 18 0.75 18.96 -3.11
N ALA A 19 0.87 18.25 -4.25
CA ALA A 19 0.25 18.67 -5.51
C ALA A 19 -1.29 18.65 -5.48
N PHE A 20 -1.88 17.85 -4.59
CA PHE A 20 -3.33 17.77 -4.38
C PHE A 20 -3.82 18.58 -3.16
N GLY A 21 -2.92 19.24 -2.45
CA GLY A 21 -3.26 19.98 -1.23
C GLY A 21 -3.57 19.08 -0.02
N TYR A 22 -3.06 17.85 -0.02
CA TYR A 22 -3.25 16.94 1.11
C TYR A 22 -2.08 17.01 2.09
N ASP A 23 -2.39 16.98 3.38
CA ASP A 23 -1.41 16.89 4.45
C ASP A 23 -1.01 15.42 4.69
N VAL A 24 0.28 15.20 4.89
CA VAL A 24 0.83 13.89 5.19
C VAL A 24 1.40 13.87 6.60
N VAL A 25 0.68 13.22 7.51
CA VAL A 25 1.14 12.96 8.87
C VAL A 25 1.90 11.64 8.89
N VAL A 26 3.10 11.65 9.47
CA VAL A 26 3.94 10.45 9.65
C VAL A 26 4.12 10.20 11.13
N GLY A 27 3.78 9.00 11.59
CA GLY A 27 3.86 8.63 13.01
C GLY A 27 3.72 7.12 13.22
N ASP A 28 3.79 6.69 14.45
CA ASP A 28 3.54 5.30 14.84
C ASP A 28 2.02 5.04 14.80
N PRO A 29 1.54 4.12 13.93
CA PRO A 29 0.10 3.86 13.83
C PRO A 29 -0.56 3.42 15.13
N ALA A 30 0.21 2.79 16.02
CA ALA A 30 -0.31 2.32 17.30
C ALA A 30 -0.44 3.40 18.38
N LYS A 31 0.22 4.56 18.19
CA LYS A 31 0.31 5.62 19.21
C LYS A 31 -0.25 6.95 18.73
N ASP A 32 0.08 7.32 17.49
CA ASP A 32 -0.12 8.69 16.98
C ASP A 32 -1.35 8.81 16.08
N LEU A 33 -1.93 7.67 15.68
CA LEU A 33 -3.05 7.66 14.75
C LEU A 33 -4.32 8.24 15.40
N LYS A 34 -4.94 9.16 14.66
CA LYS A 34 -6.27 9.70 14.96
C LYS A 34 -7.17 9.35 13.78
N PRO A 35 -7.91 8.23 13.84
CA PRO A 35 -8.67 7.71 12.71
C PRO A 35 -9.68 8.70 12.14
N ASP A 36 -10.31 9.50 13.01
CA ASP A 36 -11.31 10.52 12.68
C ASP A 36 -10.75 11.76 11.97
N GLN A 37 -9.41 11.89 11.90
CA GLN A 37 -8.74 13.03 11.28
C GLN A 37 -8.05 12.69 9.96
N VAL A 38 -8.23 11.48 9.46
CA VAL A 38 -7.59 11.02 8.23
C VAL A 38 -8.61 10.37 7.30
N PHE A 39 -8.46 10.56 6.00
CA PHE A 39 -9.26 9.85 5.00
C PHE A 39 -8.65 8.52 4.57
N GLY A 40 -7.40 8.26 4.97
CA GLY A 40 -6.72 7.01 4.69
C GLY A 40 -5.36 6.90 5.34
N ALA A 41 -4.86 5.68 5.42
CA ALA A 41 -3.55 5.38 5.97
C ALA A 41 -2.73 4.49 5.03
N LEU A 42 -1.41 4.71 5.00
CA LEU A 42 -0.45 3.79 4.41
C LEU A 42 0.35 3.15 5.55
N LEU A 43 0.24 1.84 5.65
CA LEU A 43 0.94 0.99 6.62
C LEU A 43 2.04 0.20 5.90
N SER A 44 3.11 -0.13 6.60
CA SER A 44 4.23 -0.91 6.05
C SER A 44 4.25 -2.33 6.66
N TYR A 45 4.34 -3.35 5.80
CA TYR A 45 4.24 -4.74 6.23
C TYR A 45 5.05 -5.69 5.32
N PRO A 46 6.24 -6.13 5.76
CA PRO A 46 6.99 -5.68 6.94
C PRO A 46 7.39 -4.21 6.88
N GLY A 47 7.75 -3.65 8.04
CA GLY A 47 8.29 -2.30 8.11
C GLY A 47 9.74 -2.20 7.59
N SER A 48 10.22 -0.99 7.41
CA SER A 48 11.60 -0.67 7.00
C SER A 48 12.64 -1.18 8.01
N SER A 49 12.26 -1.23 9.27
CA SER A 49 13.07 -1.81 10.36
C SER A 49 13.10 -3.34 10.36
N GLY A 50 12.29 -3.99 9.52
CA GLY A 50 12.06 -5.43 9.53
C GLY A 50 11.00 -5.90 10.54
N GLN A 51 10.35 -5.00 11.24
CA GLN A 51 9.27 -5.35 12.16
C GLN A 51 8.05 -5.88 11.39
N ILE A 52 7.48 -6.94 11.94
CA ILE A 52 6.20 -7.49 11.49
C ILE A 52 5.18 -7.15 12.57
N ARG A 53 4.28 -6.21 12.24
CA ARG A 53 3.24 -5.74 13.15
C ARG A 53 1.89 -6.33 12.76
N ASP A 54 1.08 -6.68 13.76
CA ASP A 54 -0.33 -6.98 13.52
C ASP A 54 -1.11 -5.66 13.42
N HIS A 55 -1.60 -5.36 12.24
CA HIS A 55 -2.32 -4.12 11.96
C HIS A 55 -3.84 -4.23 12.06
N ARG A 56 -4.40 -5.40 12.46
CA ARG A 56 -5.86 -5.64 12.46
C ARG A 56 -6.64 -4.60 13.25
N GLU A 57 -6.21 -4.28 14.47
CA GLU A 57 -6.89 -3.27 15.29
C GLU A 57 -6.78 -1.85 14.70
N THR A 58 -5.63 -1.52 14.11
CA THR A 58 -5.43 -0.24 13.40
C THR A 58 -6.36 -0.14 12.19
N ILE A 59 -6.45 -1.20 11.39
CA ILE A 59 -7.33 -1.27 10.21
C ILE A 59 -8.79 -1.13 10.64
N LYS A 60 -9.21 -1.85 11.68
CA LYS A 60 -10.57 -1.79 12.22
C LYS A 60 -10.93 -0.38 12.70
N ALA A 61 -10.01 0.29 13.40
CA ALA A 61 -10.23 1.65 13.86
C ALA A 61 -10.36 2.65 12.71
N LEU A 62 -9.56 2.50 11.64
CA LEU A 62 -9.63 3.33 10.44
C LEU A 62 -10.95 3.11 9.70
N HIS A 63 -11.36 1.86 9.50
CA HIS A 63 -12.64 1.54 8.86
C HIS A 63 -13.85 2.06 9.66
N ALA A 64 -13.78 2.04 10.98
CA ALA A 64 -14.83 2.62 11.83
C ALA A 64 -14.97 4.15 11.65
N ALA A 65 -13.96 4.81 11.11
CA ALA A 65 -13.94 6.23 10.77
C ALA A 65 -14.05 6.48 9.24
N ASP A 66 -14.49 5.49 8.45
CA ASP A 66 -14.61 5.54 6.99
C ASP A 66 -13.29 5.87 6.26
N ALA A 67 -12.14 5.59 6.87
CA ALA A 67 -10.83 5.81 6.29
C ALA A 67 -10.31 4.56 5.58
N LEU A 68 -9.75 4.72 4.37
CA LEU A 68 -9.17 3.63 3.58
C LEU A 68 -7.79 3.23 4.10
N VAL A 69 -7.46 1.95 3.95
CA VAL A 69 -6.17 1.40 4.38
C VAL A 69 -5.42 0.79 3.20
N ALA A 70 -4.27 1.37 2.91
CA ALA A 70 -3.29 0.81 1.99
C ALA A 70 -2.13 0.18 2.77
N MET A 71 -1.67 -1.00 2.34
CA MET A 71 -0.50 -1.66 2.91
C MET A 71 0.59 -1.79 1.85
N ALA A 72 1.75 -1.18 2.13
CA ALA A 72 2.97 -1.42 1.38
C ALA A 72 3.59 -2.74 1.87
N THR A 73 3.72 -3.71 0.97
CA THR A 73 4.15 -5.06 1.34
C THR A 73 5.09 -5.68 0.32
N ASP A 74 5.75 -6.75 0.74
CA ASP A 74 6.62 -7.60 -0.08
C ASP A 74 5.91 -8.92 -0.37
N LEU A 75 5.65 -9.21 -1.65
CA LEU A 75 4.96 -10.44 -2.05
C LEU A 75 5.65 -11.72 -1.56
N LEU A 76 6.98 -11.75 -1.52
CA LEU A 76 7.69 -12.95 -1.04
C LEU A 76 7.49 -13.16 0.47
N ALA A 77 7.40 -12.08 1.25
CA ALA A 77 7.10 -12.18 2.67
C ALA A 77 5.71 -12.80 2.92
N LEU A 78 4.77 -12.60 1.99
CA LEU A 78 3.40 -13.16 2.10
C LEU A 78 3.34 -14.69 1.91
N ALA A 79 4.44 -15.34 1.52
CA ALA A 79 4.55 -16.79 1.60
C ALA A 79 4.55 -17.31 3.06
N LEU A 80 4.90 -16.46 4.01
CA LEU A 80 4.97 -16.76 5.44
C LEU A 80 4.00 -15.93 6.29
N LEU A 81 3.61 -14.75 5.81
CA LEU A 81 2.80 -13.79 6.54
C LEU A 81 1.36 -13.77 6.01
N THR A 82 0.44 -13.44 6.88
CA THR A 82 -0.97 -13.24 6.48
C THR A 82 -1.08 -12.13 5.44
N PRO A 83 -1.72 -12.37 4.29
CA PRO A 83 -1.88 -11.36 3.26
C PRO A 83 -2.63 -10.09 3.74
N PRO A 84 -2.29 -8.89 3.24
CA PRO A 84 -2.96 -7.65 3.60
C PRO A 84 -4.49 -7.68 3.48
N GLY A 85 -5.03 -8.30 2.45
CA GLY A 85 -6.47 -8.44 2.26
C GLY A 85 -7.15 -9.25 3.37
N GLU A 86 -6.50 -10.31 3.88
CA GLU A 86 -6.99 -11.10 5.00
C GLU A 86 -6.85 -10.36 6.35
N LEU A 87 -5.91 -9.44 6.45
CA LEU A 87 -5.81 -8.51 7.58
C LEU A 87 -6.90 -7.43 7.54
N GLY A 88 -7.56 -7.26 6.40
CA GLY A 88 -8.64 -6.30 6.19
C GLY A 88 -8.25 -5.07 5.36
N ALA A 89 -7.03 -4.96 4.86
CA ALA A 89 -6.61 -3.82 4.04
C ALA A 89 -7.46 -3.71 2.76
N ASP A 90 -7.67 -2.48 2.30
CA ASP A 90 -8.43 -2.18 1.08
C ASP A 90 -7.52 -2.23 -0.15
N ILE A 91 -6.24 -1.89 0.04
CA ILE A 91 -5.24 -1.80 -1.02
C ILE A 91 -3.95 -2.48 -0.53
N ALA A 92 -3.38 -3.33 -1.37
CA ALA A 92 -2.02 -3.85 -1.20
C ALA A 92 -1.17 -3.46 -2.40
N LEU A 93 0.02 -2.95 -2.15
CA LEU A 93 0.93 -2.50 -3.19
C LEU A 93 2.39 -2.75 -2.80
N GLY A 94 3.24 -2.83 -3.80
CA GLY A 94 4.67 -3.02 -3.55
C GLY A 94 5.46 -3.31 -4.82
N SER A 95 6.74 -3.63 -4.63
CA SER A 95 7.61 -4.03 -5.72
C SER A 95 7.50 -5.53 -5.99
N ALA A 96 7.44 -5.88 -7.29
CA ALA A 96 7.57 -7.26 -7.76
C ALA A 96 8.95 -7.52 -8.39
N GLN A 97 9.87 -6.56 -8.30
CA GLN A 97 11.17 -6.61 -8.98
C GLN A 97 12.02 -7.79 -8.55
N ARG A 98 11.91 -8.22 -7.29
CA ARG A 98 12.66 -9.37 -6.75
C ARG A 98 12.32 -10.72 -7.40
N PHE A 99 11.22 -10.82 -8.14
CA PHE A 99 10.84 -12.02 -8.88
C PHE A 99 11.48 -12.13 -10.27
N GLY A 100 12.56 -11.41 -10.55
CA GLY A 100 13.39 -11.60 -11.74
C GLY A 100 13.44 -10.42 -12.70
N VAL A 101 13.06 -9.20 -12.27
CA VAL A 101 13.25 -8.00 -13.08
C VAL A 101 14.66 -7.44 -12.82
N PRO A 102 15.62 -7.57 -13.78
CA PRO A 102 17.00 -7.14 -13.56
C PRO A 102 17.12 -5.61 -13.55
N MET A 103 18.09 -5.09 -12.83
CA MET A 103 18.46 -3.67 -12.83
C MET A 103 19.36 -3.33 -14.03
N GLY A 104 18.87 -3.57 -15.24
CA GLY A 104 19.56 -3.23 -16.48
C GLY A 104 18.95 -2.02 -17.17
N TYR A 105 19.66 -1.41 -18.12
CA TYR A 105 19.11 -0.36 -19.02
C TYR A 105 18.32 0.75 -18.32
N GLY A 106 18.85 1.30 -17.22
CA GLY A 106 18.16 2.33 -16.44
C GLY A 106 17.29 1.80 -15.31
N GLY A 107 17.26 0.49 -15.08
CA GLY A 107 16.56 -0.13 -13.95
C GLY A 107 15.04 -0.14 -14.10
N PRO A 108 14.50 -0.98 -15.00
CA PRO A 108 13.05 -1.13 -15.11
C PRO A 108 12.48 -1.59 -13.77
N HIS A 109 11.35 -1.00 -13.38
CA HIS A 109 10.67 -1.35 -12.14
C HIS A 109 9.39 -2.12 -12.44
N ALA A 110 9.22 -3.27 -11.75
CA ALA A 110 7.95 -3.96 -11.69
C ALA A 110 7.31 -3.72 -10.34
N ALA A 111 6.03 -3.42 -10.35
CA ALA A 111 5.24 -3.22 -9.15
C ALA A 111 3.92 -4.00 -9.27
N PHE A 112 3.29 -4.24 -8.13
CA PHE A 112 1.93 -4.74 -8.08
C PHE A 112 1.04 -3.75 -7.33
N PHE A 113 -0.22 -3.79 -7.67
CA PHE A 113 -1.29 -3.06 -7.01
C PHE A 113 -2.53 -3.96 -7.00
N ALA A 114 -3.04 -4.25 -5.83
CA ALA A 114 -4.24 -5.05 -5.64
C ALA A 114 -5.23 -4.28 -4.77
N THR A 115 -6.50 -4.36 -5.11
CA THR A 115 -7.57 -3.72 -4.35
C THR A 115 -8.85 -4.56 -4.41
N ARG A 116 -9.83 -4.20 -3.61
CA ARG A 116 -11.15 -4.81 -3.62
C ARG A 116 -11.89 -4.49 -4.91
N GLU A 117 -12.82 -5.37 -5.31
CA GLU A 117 -13.60 -5.22 -6.55
C GLU A 117 -14.35 -3.88 -6.62
N GLU A 118 -14.84 -3.38 -5.49
CA GLU A 118 -15.55 -2.10 -5.41
C GLU A 118 -14.70 -0.91 -5.85
N ASN A 119 -13.38 -0.98 -5.67
CA ASN A 119 -12.43 0.07 -6.05
C ASN A 119 -11.91 -0.07 -7.49
N ARG A 120 -12.34 -1.09 -8.24
CA ARG A 120 -11.81 -1.38 -9.58
C ARG A 120 -11.89 -0.19 -10.54
N ARG A 121 -12.97 0.58 -10.49
CA ARG A 121 -13.19 1.73 -11.40
C ARG A 121 -12.38 2.96 -11.05
N THR A 122 -11.88 3.05 -9.82
CA THR A 122 -11.07 4.16 -9.31
C THR A 122 -9.58 3.84 -9.31
N MET A 123 -9.20 2.61 -9.68
CA MET A 123 -7.79 2.22 -9.78
C MET A 123 -7.04 3.12 -10.76
N PRO A 124 -5.81 3.55 -10.40
CA PRO A 124 -4.95 4.25 -11.33
C PRO A 124 -4.49 3.30 -12.45
N GLY A 125 -4.36 3.82 -13.66
CA GLY A 125 -3.86 3.05 -14.81
C GLY A 125 -4.97 2.42 -15.63
N ARG A 126 -4.61 1.36 -16.39
CA ARG A 126 -5.51 0.64 -17.28
C ARG A 126 -5.56 -0.84 -16.89
N LEU A 127 -6.74 -1.40 -16.78
CA LEU A 127 -6.91 -2.84 -16.67
C LEU A 127 -6.68 -3.49 -18.04
N ILE A 128 -5.76 -4.45 -18.07
CA ILE A 128 -5.48 -5.28 -19.23
C ILE A 128 -5.79 -6.71 -18.83
N GLY A 129 -6.67 -7.34 -19.56
CA GLY A 129 -7.06 -8.74 -19.37
C GLY A 129 -6.84 -9.57 -20.62
N VAL A 130 -7.14 -10.84 -20.52
CA VAL A 130 -7.19 -11.73 -21.70
C VAL A 130 -8.32 -11.26 -22.59
N SER A 131 -7.99 -10.88 -23.83
CA SER A 131 -8.97 -10.62 -24.88
C SER A 131 -9.11 -11.84 -25.77
N VAL A 132 -10.29 -12.03 -26.32
CA VAL A 132 -10.57 -13.06 -27.34
C VAL A 132 -10.69 -12.32 -28.66
N ASP A 133 -9.98 -12.77 -29.68
CA ASP A 133 -10.20 -12.28 -31.06
C ASP A 133 -11.62 -12.62 -31.52
N ALA A 134 -12.21 -11.68 -32.23
CA ALA A 134 -13.55 -11.83 -32.77
C ALA A 134 -13.47 -12.56 -34.13
N ASP A 135 -13.12 -13.85 -34.12
CA ASP A 135 -13.27 -14.76 -35.27
C ASP A 135 -14.59 -15.47 -35.19
#